data_c45e910da386161eae4ffa31c82605b0
#
_entry.id   c45e910da386161eae4ffa31c82605b0
#
_cell.length_a   1.000
_cell.length_b   1.000
_cell.length_c   1.000
_cell.angle_alpha   90.00
_cell.angle_beta   90.00
_cell.angle_gamma   90.00
#
_symmetry.space_group_name_H-M   'P 1'
#
loop_
_entity.id
_entity.type
_entity.pdbx_description
1 polymer ?
#
loop_
_entity_poly.entity_id
_entity_poly.type
_entity_poly.pdbx_seq_one_letter_code
_entity_poly.pdbx_strand_id
1 'polypeptide(L)'
;MKPSMLLAAVALLGLGACGQSSVATSAPAPAAAAADMKSKVENMDPTMQPVFAWQQLVAYQTAHPDATPACPKVRRAESRGVIPANVAPNTIYSPLAGQLVFSVQCGPQLTTVRDNPHEHWLVSFAPGAAAAAVTNCADAHGADQCLNGVQTAATPATTTP
;
A
#
# COMPACT_ATOMS: atom_id res chain seq x y z
N MET A 1 2.65 -16.23 -44.94
CA MET A 1 3.21 -15.25 -45.89
C MET A 1 4.14 -14.35 -45.08
N LYS A 2 5.46 -14.48 -45.26
CA LYS A 2 6.50 -13.53 -44.84
C LYS A 2 6.65 -12.46 -45.92
N PRO A 3 7.01 -11.23 -45.58
CA PRO A 3 8.32 -10.70 -45.97
C PRO A 3 8.97 -9.93 -44.79
N SER A 4 10.25 -10.14 -44.47
CA SER A 4 11.51 -9.70 -45.11
C SER A 4 11.84 -8.20 -44.94
N MET A 5 12.79 -7.98 -44.06
CA MET A 5 14.00 -7.13 -44.14
C MET A 5 13.90 -5.71 -44.72
N LEU A 6 14.43 -4.76 -43.98
CA LEU A 6 15.45 -3.84 -44.52
C LEU A 6 16.33 -3.28 -43.39
N LEU A 7 17.60 -3.68 -43.42
CA LEU A 7 18.73 -3.03 -42.73
C LEU A 7 19.04 -1.69 -43.42
N ALA A 8 19.28 -0.66 -42.64
CA ALA A 8 20.01 0.51 -43.09
C ALA A 8 21.09 0.86 -42.06
N ALA A 9 22.30 0.46 -42.34
CA ALA A 9 23.52 0.91 -41.69
C ALA A 9 23.92 2.27 -42.26
N VAL A 10 24.09 3.29 -41.41
CA VAL A 10 24.78 4.50 -41.74
C VAL A 10 25.99 4.66 -40.80
N ALA A 11 27.14 4.38 -41.32
CA ALA A 11 28.42 4.72 -40.70
C ALA A 11 28.76 6.18 -41.07
N LEU A 12 28.97 7.03 -40.09
CA LEU A 12 29.61 8.32 -40.24
C LEU A 12 30.83 8.38 -39.32
N LEU A 13 31.99 8.22 -39.94
CA LEU A 13 33.30 8.57 -39.40
C LEU A 13 33.42 10.09 -39.30
N GLY A 14 33.59 10.57 -38.08
CA GLY A 14 33.95 11.97 -37.79
C GLY A 14 35.18 12.00 -36.89
N LEU A 15 36.38 12.12 -37.46
CA LEU A 15 37.59 12.54 -36.74
C LEU A 15 37.45 14.01 -36.36
N GLY A 16 37.68 14.37 -35.11
CA GLY A 16 37.70 15.76 -34.71
C GLY A 16 38.21 15.98 -33.29
N ALA A 17 39.50 16.36 -33.18
CA ALA A 17 40.08 17.23 -32.17
C ALA A 17 40.10 16.86 -30.69
N CYS A 18 41.33 16.62 -30.21
CA CYS A 18 41.76 16.73 -28.81
C CYS A 18 41.30 18.08 -28.20
N GLY A 19 40.35 17.97 -27.26
CA GLY A 19 40.09 19.01 -26.29
C GLY A 19 40.03 18.32 -24.94
N GLN A 20 40.98 18.60 -24.04
CA GLN A 20 40.93 18.18 -22.65
C GLN A 20 39.74 18.87 -21.96
N SER A 21 38.56 18.29 -22.08
CA SER A 21 37.44 18.65 -21.26
C SER A 21 37.58 17.92 -19.94
N SER A 22 37.85 18.67 -18.88
CA SER A 22 37.72 18.25 -17.51
C SER A 22 36.32 17.60 -17.36
N VAL A 23 36.29 16.30 -17.26
CA VAL A 23 35.06 15.57 -16.89
C VAL A 23 34.74 16.00 -15.48
N ALA A 24 33.90 17.02 -15.33
CA ALA A 24 33.21 17.26 -14.09
C ALA A 24 32.38 15.99 -13.84
N THR A 25 32.87 15.15 -12.94
CA THR A 25 32.08 14.04 -12.39
C THR A 25 30.89 14.68 -11.71
N SER A 26 29.79 14.81 -12.46
CA SER A 26 28.51 15.16 -11.86
C SER A 26 28.20 14.10 -10.83
N ALA A 27 28.28 14.46 -9.55
CA ALA A 27 27.79 13.63 -8.48
C ALA A 27 26.35 13.22 -8.87
N PRO A 28 25.99 11.93 -8.74
CA PRO A 28 24.62 11.52 -9.01
C PRO A 28 23.71 12.40 -8.17
N ALA A 29 22.76 13.05 -8.83
CA ALA A 29 21.73 13.81 -8.13
C ALA A 29 21.14 12.88 -7.07
N PRO A 30 20.95 13.34 -5.81
CA PRO A 30 20.35 12.51 -4.79
C PRO A 30 19.02 12.00 -5.35
N ALA A 31 18.87 10.69 -5.42
CA ALA A 31 17.63 10.06 -5.82
C ALA A 31 16.53 10.72 -4.98
N ALA A 32 15.58 11.37 -5.64
CA ALA A 32 14.47 12.02 -4.97
C ALA A 32 13.89 10.97 -4.00
N ALA A 33 13.99 11.23 -2.70
CA ALA A 33 13.53 10.32 -1.69
C ALA A 33 12.08 9.96 -2.04
N ALA A 34 11.81 8.69 -2.25
CA ALA A 34 10.47 8.22 -2.58
C ALA A 34 9.52 8.79 -1.52
N ALA A 35 8.53 9.55 -1.97
CA ALA A 35 7.65 10.27 -1.06
C ALA A 35 7.04 9.24 -0.09
N ASP A 36 7.27 9.42 1.20
CA ASP A 36 6.68 8.58 2.25
C ASP A 36 5.15 8.67 2.17
N MET A 37 4.53 7.60 1.70
CA MET A 37 3.10 7.55 1.47
C MET A 37 2.31 7.72 2.77
N LYS A 38 2.84 7.21 3.90
CA LYS A 38 2.23 7.38 5.22
C LYS A 38 2.14 8.86 5.57
N SER A 39 3.26 9.59 5.50
CA SER A 39 3.29 11.03 5.77
C SER A 39 2.38 11.83 4.84
N LYS A 40 2.31 11.43 3.56
CA LYS A 40 1.37 12.05 2.61
C LYS A 40 -0.08 11.90 3.07
N VAL A 41 -0.48 10.70 3.51
CA VAL A 41 -1.85 10.44 3.97
C VAL A 41 -2.14 11.17 5.28
N GLU A 42 -1.22 11.14 6.23
CA GLU A 42 -1.36 11.83 7.53
C GLU A 42 -1.57 13.35 7.37
N ASN A 43 -0.99 13.95 6.32
CA ASN A 43 -1.14 15.37 6.01
C ASN A 43 -2.37 15.70 5.15
N MET A 44 -3.17 14.71 4.72
CA MET A 44 -4.44 14.95 4.03
C MET A 44 -5.53 15.38 5.02
N ASP A 45 -6.56 16.03 4.48
CA ASP A 45 -7.80 16.23 5.22
C ASP A 45 -8.34 14.89 5.75
N PRO A 46 -8.69 14.77 7.03
CA PRO A 46 -9.14 13.51 7.63
C PRO A 46 -10.32 12.85 6.89
N THR A 47 -11.19 13.65 6.26
CA THR A 47 -12.32 13.12 5.47
C THR A 47 -11.87 12.49 4.15
N MET A 48 -10.72 12.92 3.63
CA MET A 48 -10.16 12.42 2.37
C MET A 48 -9.27 11.18 2.55
N GLN A 49 -8.74 10.97 3.75
CA GLN A 49 -7.86 9.83 4.02
C GLN A 49 -8.52 8.47 3.71
N PRO A 50 -9.77 8.17 4.16
CA PRO A 50 -10.44 6.93 3.81
C PRO A 50 -10.72 6.79 2.31
N VAL A 51 -11.03 7.91 1.64
CA VAL A 51 -11.24 7.93 0.18
C VAL A 51 -9.95 7.57 -0.55
N PHE A 52 -8.82 8.14 -0.11
CA PHE A 52 -7.52 7.82 -0.67
C PHE A 52 -7.14 6.34 -0.45
N ALA A 53 -7.38 5.81 0.75
CA ALA A 53 -7.15 4.39 1.04
C ALA A 53 -7.98 3.49 0.10
N TRP A 54 -9.24 3.81 -0.13
CA TRP A 54 -10.05 3.11 -1.11
C TRP A 54 -9.46 3.17 -2.53
N GLN A 55 -8.99 4.34 -2.97
CA GLN A 55 -8.34 4.47 -4.28
C GLN A 55 -7.11 3.56 -4.41
N GLN A 56 -6.34 3.37 -3.33
CA GLN A 56 -5.22 2.42 -3.33
C GLN A 56 -5.70 0.97 -3.49
N LEU A 57 -6.81 0.59 -2.85
CA LEU A 57 -7.43 -0.73 -3.06
C LEU A 57 -7.85 -0.92 -4.52
N VAL A 58 -8.51 0.07 -5.14
CA VAL A 58 -8.93 0.00 -6.54
C VAL A 58 -7.71 -0.13 -7.46
N ALA A 59 -6.65 0.65 -7.22
CA ALA A 59 -5.42 0.56 -7.99
C ALA A 59 -4.76 -0.82 -7.86
N TYR A 60 -4.72 -1.37 -6.63
CA TYR A 60 -4.24 -2.72 -6.37
C TYR A 60 -5.02 -3.78 -7.17
N GLN A 61 -6.35 -3.74 -7.12
CA GLN A 61 -7.20 -4.70 -7.83
C GLN A 61 -7.11 -4.56 -9.35
N THR A 62 -6.89 -3.35 -9.85
CA THR A 62 -6.66 -3.11 -11.29
C THR A 62 -5.35 -3.77 -11.74
N ALA A 63 -4.32 -3.72 -10.90
CA ALA A 63 -3.03 -4.34 -11.16
C ALA A 63 -3.05 -5.87 -10.93
N HIS A 64 -4.02 -6.38 -10.14
CA HIS A 64 -4.19 -7.78 -9.79
C HIS A 64 -5.62 -8.23 -10.10
N PRO A 65 -5.96 -8.44 -11.39
CA PRO A 65 -7.33 -8.77 -11.81
C PRO A 65 -7.84 -10.08 -11.22
N ASP A 66 -6.94 -10.96 -10.81
CA ASP A 66 -7.28 -12.23 -10.16
C ASP A 66 -7.51 -12.09 -8.64
N ALA A 67 -7.29 -10.89 -8.09
CA ALA A 67 -7.55 -10.65 -6.67
C ALA A 67 -9.04 -10.75 -6.36
N THR A 68 -9.41 -11.67 -5.50
CA THR A 68 -10.80 -11.93 -5.13
C THR A 68 -11.02 -11.69 -3.64
N PRO A 69 -12.22 -11.25 -3.27
CA PRO A 69 -13.29 -10.77 -4.17
C PRO A 69 -12.98 -9.37 -4.74
N ALA A 70 -13.46 -9.10 -5.94
CA ALA A 70 -13.38 -7.74 -6.48
C ALA A 70 -14.18 -6.76 -5.60
N CYS A 71 -13.75 -5.52 -5.56
CA CYS A 71 -14.42 -4.43 -4.83
C CYS A 71 -15.08 -3.44 -5.82
N PRO A 72 -16.17 -3.80 -6.47
CA PRO A 72 -16.81 -2.95 -7.47
C PRO A 72 -17.44 -1.71 -6.84
N LYS A 73 -17.77 -1.77 -5.55
CA LYS A 73 -18.37 -0.69 -4.80
C LYS A 73 -17.91 -0.74 -3.35
N VAL A 74 -17.42 0.39 -2.87
CA VAL A 74 -17.13 0.59 -1.45
C VAL A 74 -18.40 0.92 -0.69
N ARG A 75 -18.64 0.18 0.36
CA ARG A 75 -19.72 0.42 1.31
C ARG A 75 -19.26 1.34 2.43
N ARG A 76 -18.05 1.12 2.93
CA ARG A 76 -17.47 1.85 4.06
C ARG A 76 -15.94 1.84 3.95
N ALA A 77 -15.34 2.94 4.32
CA ALA A 77 -13.90 3.02 4.51
C ALA A 77 -13.64 3.80 5.81
N GLU A 78 -12.83 3.24 6.70
CA GLU A 78 -12.60 3.80 8.02
C GLU A 78 -11.12 3.74 8.39
N SER A 79 -10.65 4.78 9.06
CA SER A 79 -9.33 4.77 9.68
C SER A 79 -9.33 3.86 10.91
N ARG A 80 -8.30 3.02 11.00
CA ARG A 80 -7.93 2.26 12.21
C ARG A 80 -6.84 2.99 12.99
N GLY A 81 -6.36 4.11 12.45
CA GLY A 81 -5.25 4.87 13.01
C GLY A 81 -3.89 4.22 12.77
N VAL A 82 -2.90 4.75 13.46
CA VAL A 82 -1.57 4.11 13.51
C VAL A 82 -1.64 2.94 14.49
N ILE A 83 -1.29 1.75 14.01
CA ILE A 83 -1.33 0.54 14.83
C ILE A 83 -0.27 0.66 15.94
N PRO A 84 -0.65 0.52 17.21
CA PRO A 84 0.27 0.67 18.33
C PRO A 84 1.30 -0.46 18.38
N ALA A 85 2.49 -0.16 18.91
CA ALA A 85 3.57 -1.16 19.04
C ALA A 85 3.18 -2.34 19.98
N ASN A 86 2.29 -2.09 20.93
CA ASN A 86 1.77 -3.08 21.87
C ASN A 86 0.47 -3.76 21.41
N VAL A 87 0.23 -3.80 20.09
CA VAL A 87 -0.89 -4.57 19.54
C VAL A 87 -0.80 -6.03 19.97
N ALA A 88 -1.95 -6.67 20.21
CA ALA A 88 -1.98 -8.07 20.62
C ALA A 88 -1.28 -8.97 19.59
N PRO A 89 -0.40 -9.89 20.03
CA PRO A 89 0.29 -10.80 19.13
C PRO A 89 -0.70 -11.76 18.45
N ASN A 90 -0.31 -12.31 17.31
CA ASN A 90 -1.12 -13.24 16.51
C ASN A 90 -2.46 -12.67 16.03
N THR A 91 -2.55 -11.35 15.91
CA THR A 91 -3.68 -10.67 15.28
C THR A 91 -3.32 -10.24 13.85
N ILE A 92 -4.34 -9.97 13.03
CA ILE A 92 -4.14 -9.41 11.68
C ILE A 92 -3.38 -8.07 11.73
N TYR A 93 -3.46 -7.35 12.84
CA TYR A 93 -2.80 -6.07 13.04
C TYR A 93 -1.36 -6.19 13.55
N SER A 94 -0.97 -7.37 14.07
CA SER A 94 0.38 -7.59 14.62
C SER A 94 1.52 -7.24 13.64
N PRO A 95 1.49 -7.66 12.36
CA PRO A 95 2.52 -7.29 11.39
C PRO A 95 2.44 -5.84 10.93
N LEU A 96 1.38 -5.11 11.30
CA LEU A 96 1.12 -3.73 10.87
C LEU A 96 1.51 -2.69 11.93
N ALA A 97 2.18 -3.09 13.01
CA ALA A 97 2.61 -2.17 14.07
C ALA A 97 3.39 -0.98 13.48
N GLY A 98 3.05 0.25 13.91
CA GLY A 98 3.62 1.50 13.41
C GLY A 98 3.08 1.99 12.06
N GLN A 99 2.28 1.20 11.36
CA GLN A 99 1.66 1.59 10.09
C GLN A 99 0.33 2.32 10.32
N LEU A 100 0.02 3.26 9.44
CA LEU A 100 -1.31 3.86 9.35
C LEU A 100 -2.22 2.90 8.55
N VAL A 101 -3.34 2.48 9.14
CA VAL A 101 -4.20 1.44 8.57
C VAL A 101 -5.63 1.93 8.39
N PHE A 102 -6.22 1.54 7.29
CA PHE A 102 -7.63 1.74 6.98
C PHE A 102 -8.29 0.39 6.71
N SER A 103 -9.52 0.23 7.19
CA SER A 103 -10.36 -0.88 6.76
C SER A 103 -11.32 -0.39 5.67
N VAL A 104 -11.41 -1.16 4.60
CA VAL A 104 -12.31 -0.89 3.47
C VAL A 104 -13.25 -2.06 3.33
N GLN A 105 -14.54 -1.79 3.39
CA GLN A 105 -15.60 -2.77 3.21
C GLN A 105 -16.21 -2.61 1.83
N CYS A 106 -16.24 -3.70 1.07
CA CYS A 106 -16.76 -3.80 -0.28
C CYS A 106 -18.15 -4.44 -0.30
N GLY A 107 -18.83 -4.33 -1.42
CA GLY A 107 -20.10 -5.02 -1.64
C GLY A 107 -21.35 -4.17 -1.45
N PRO A 108 -22.55 -4.75 -1.63
CA PRO A 108 -23.81 -4.07 -1.46
C PRO A 108 -24.05 -3.72 0.01
N GLN A 109 -24.81 -2.67 0.25
CA GLN A 109 -25.25 -2.34 1.61
C GLN A 109 -26.16 -3.45 2.13
N LEU A 110 -25.67 -4.18 3.14
CA LEU A 110 -26.42 -5.26 3.74
C LEU A 110 -27.41 -4.73 4.78
N THR A 111 -28.63 -5.19 4.73
CA THR A 111 -29.65 -4.85 5.71
C THR A 111 -29.78 -5.87 6.85
N THR A 112 -29.33 -7.10 6.67
CA THR A 112 -29.59 -8.18 7.64
C THR A 112 -28.57 -9.34 7.63
N VAL A 113 -27.48 -9.27 6.87
CA VAL A 113 -26.54 -10.40 6.74
C VAL A 113 -25.27 -10.16 7.56
N ARG A 114 -24.73 -11.23 8.13
CA ARG A 114 -23.42 -11.21 8.82
C ARG A 114 -22.36 -10.67 7.90
N ASP A 115 -21.49 -9.83 8.47
CA ASP A 115 -20.32 -9.34 7.74
C ASP A 115 -19.49 -10.52 7.22
N ASN A 116 -19.16 -10.44 5.92
CA ASN A 116 -18.34 -11.45 5.26
C ASN A 116 -16.88 -10.96 5.27
N PRO A 117 -15.94 -11.70 5.90
CA PRO A 117 -14.53 -11.28 5.95
C PRO A 117 -13.91 -11.14 4.56
N HIS A 118 -14.39 -11.88 3.55
CA HIS A 118 -13.93 -11.71 2.17
C HIS A 118 -14.24 -10.34 1.56
N GLU A 119 -15.23 -9.63 2.08
CA GLU A 119 -15.59 -8.28 1.65
C GLU A 119 -14.77 -7.18 2.34
N HIS A 120 -13.92 -7.55 3.29
CA HIS A 120 -13.10 -6.62 4.05
C HIS A 120 -11.65 -6.66 3.61
N TRP A 121 -11.08 -5.46 3.49
CA TRP A 121 -9.70 -5.24 3.11
C TRP A 121 -9.03 -4.31 4.10
N LEU A 122 -7.75 -4.55 4.35
CA LEU A 122 -6.89 -3.59 5.03
C LEU A 122 -5.98 -2.94 4.00
N VAL A 123 -5.91 -1.62 4.06
CA VAL A 123 -4.97 -0.80 3.30
C VAL A 123 -4.03 -0.17 4.31
N SER A 124 -2.75 -0.48 4.23
CA SER A 124 -1.75 -0.02 5.19
C SER A 124 -0.65 0.80 4.52
N PHE A 125 -0.18 1.80 5.24
CA PHE A 125 0.87 2.72 4.85
C PHE A 125 2.01 2.61 5.86
N ALA A 126 3.07 1.90 5.47
CA ALA A 126 4.25 1.76 6.31
C ALA A 126 5.11 3.04 6.26
N PRO A 127 5.83 3.40 7.34
CA PRO A 127 6.79 4.48 7.32
C PRO A 127 7.85 4.27 6.23
N GLY A 128 8.15 5.30 5.45
CA GLY A 128 9.13 5.26 4.36
C GLY A 128 8.71 4.48 3.11
N ALA A 129 7.54 3.85 3.10
CA ALA A 129 7.06 3.13 1.92
C ALA A 129 6.51 4.09 0.86
N ALA A 130 6.84 3.83 -0.41
CA ALA A 130 6.36 4.59 -1.56
C ALA A 130 4.95 4.16 -2.03
N ALA A 131 4.45 3.02 -1.55
CA ALA A 131 3.15 2.47 -1.92
C ALA A 131 2.42 1.90 -0.71
N ALA A 132 1.10 1.81 -0.82
CA ALA A 132 0.27 1.11 0.16
C ALA A 132 0.42 -0.41 0.00
N ALA A 133 0.32 -1.13 1.12
CA ALA A 133 0.08 -2.57 1.10
C ALA A 133 -1.42 -2.83 1.27
N VAL A 134 -1.90 -3.85 0.56
CA VAL A 134 -3.33 -4.23 0.54
C VAL A 134 -3.45 -5.70 0.90
N THR A 135 -4.31 -6.03 1.87
CA THR A 135 -4.52 -7.39 2.37
C THR A 135 -6.01 -7.67 2.49
N ASN A 136 -6.47 -8.78 1.92
CA ASN A 136 -7.85 -9.25 2.19
C ASN A 136 -7.92 -9.85 3.59
N CYS A 137 -8.98 -9.53 4.32
CA CYS A 137 -9.14 -10.00 5.70
C CYS A 137 -9.31 -11.52 5.81
N ALA A 138 -9.88 -12.15 4.79
CA ALA A 138 -10.07 -13.60 4.79
C ALA A 138 -8.77 -14.38 4.61
N ASP A 139 -7.78 -13.79 3.94
CA ASP A 139 -6.48 -14.42 3.67
C ASP A 139 -5.51 -14.28 4.85
N ALA A 140 -5.86 -13.47 5.83
CA ALA A 140 -5.01 -13.19 6.98
C ALA A 140 -5.38 -14.08 8.19
N HIS A 141 -4.39 -14.43 8.99
CA HIS A 141 -4.64 -15.04 10.29
C HIS A 141 -5.53 -14.12 11.14
N GLY A 142 -6.66 -14.65 11.60
CA GLY A 142 -7.59 -13.90 12.42
C GLY A 142 -8.56 -13.03 11.60
N ALA A 143 -9.16 -13.58 10.55
CA ALA A 143 -10.17 -12.92 9.72
C ALA A 143 -11.27 -12.21 10.53
N ASP A 144 -11.73 -12.82 11.60
CA ASP A 144 -12.74 -12.25 12.51
C ASP A 144 -12.28 -10.93 13.17
N GLN A 145 -10.96 -10.74 13.30
CA GLN A 145 -10.39 -9.57 13.98
C GLN A 145 -10.38 -8.32 13.09
N CYS A 146 -10.42 -8.48 11.77
CA CYS A 146 -10.60 -7.36 10.85
C CYS A 146 -11.88 -6.58 11.17
N LEU A 147 -12.91 -7.29 11.60
CA LEU A 147 -14.22 -6.73 11.92
C LEU A 147 -14.23 -6.08 13.31
N ASN A 148 -13.43 -6.62 14.25
CA ASN A 148 -13.45 -6.23 15.65
C ASN A 148 -12.53 -5.05 16.01
N GLY A 149 -11.73 -4.56 15.05
CA GLY A 149 -10.78 -3.48 15.27
C GLY A 149 -9.48 -3.90 15.95
N VAL A 150 -8.66 -2.91 16.26
CA VAL A 150 -7.32 -3.11 16.83
C VAL A 150 -7.42 -3.48 18.30
N GLN A 151 -6.84 -4.59 18.69
CA GLN A 151 -6.74 -5.03 20.08
C GLN A 151 -5.32 -4.82 20.58
N THR A 152 -5.18 -4.21 21.75
CA THR A 152 -3.89 -4.10 22.45
C THR A 152 -3.67 -5.28 23.38
N ALA A 153 -2.41 -5.66 23.56
CA ALA A 153 -2.06 -6.64 24.57
C ALA A 153 -2.48 -6.12 25.96
N ALA A 154 -3.10 -6.99 26.76
CA ALA A 154 -3.43 -6.64 28.13
C ALA A 154 -2.15 -6.27 28.89
N THR A 155 -2.13 -5.12 29.53
CA THR A 155 -1.02 -4.78 30.44
C THR A 155 -1.04 -5.81 31.58
N PRO A 156 0.09 -6.51 31.83
CA PRO A 156 0.13 -7.44 32.97
C PRO A 156 -0.22 -6.67 34.24
N ALA A 157 -1.19 -7.18 34.99
CA ALA A 157 -1.56 -6.61 36.28
C ALA A 157 -0.30 -6.59 37.17
N THR A 158 0.17 -5.41 37.57
CA THR A 158 1.27 -5.28 38.51
C THR A 158 0.79 -5.86 39.84
N THR A 159 1.19 -7.08 40.12
CA THR A 159 0.99 -7.66 41.46
C THR A 159 1.92 -6.91 42.40
N THR A 160 1.39 -5.95 43.11
CA THR A 160 2.10 -5.29 44.20
C THR A 160 2.22 -6.30 45.35
N PRO A 161 3.44 -6.55 45.84
CA PRO A 161 3.66 -7.48 46.96
C PRO A 161 3.08 -6.96 48.28
#